data_a872feef48deb5932c6e2eb7e6d51834
#
_entry.id   a872feef48deb5932c6e2eb7e6d51834
#
_cell.length_a   1.000
_cell.length_b   1.000
_cell.length_c   1.000
_cell.angle_alpha   90.00
_cell.angle_beta   90.00
_cell.angle_gamma   90.00
#
_symmetry.space_group_name_H-M   'P 1'
#
loop_
_entity.id
_entity.type
_entity.pdbx_description
1 polymer ?
#
loop_
_entity_poly.entity_id
_entity_poly.type
_entity_poly.pdbx_seq_one_letter_code
_entity_poly.pdbx_strand_id
1 'polypeptide(L)'
;MSHIYTSADQLIGRTPLLELTHLEKKYGLKARILAKLEYLNPAGSVKDRIARAMIDDAEARGLLHEGSVIIEPTSGNTGIGLASVAAARGYRVIIVMPETMSVERRQLMKAYGAELVLTEGSKGMKGAIAKADELAQEIPGSFVPGQFVNAANPKAHFDTTGPEIWQDTDGQVDWFVAGVGTGGTITGVGQYLKSRNAAVRVAAVEPKSSAVLSTGVAGAHKIQGIGAGFVPPVLDTQVYDEIIPVTNEDAFALGREIGHTEGVLVGISSGAAVWAALQIARRPESAGKTIVVLLPDTGDRYLSTPLFAE
;
A
#
# COMPACT_ATOMS: atom_id res chain seq x y z
N MET A 1 -13.23 16.34 -24.40
CA MET A 1 -11.78 16.61 -24.24
C MET A 1 -11.05 15.29 -24.52
N SER A 2 -9.94 15.32 -25.23
CA SER A 2 -9.16 14.10 -25.51
C SER A 2 -8.50 13.61 -24.20
N HIS A 3 -8.53 12.29 -23.96
CA HIS A 3 -7.91 11.65 -22.83
C HIS A 3 -6.56 11.03 -23.22
N ILE A 4 -5.70 11.82 -23.87
CA ILE A 4 -4.36 11.38 -24.26
C ILE A 4 -3.37 11.81 -23.19
N TYR A 5 -2.69 10.85 -22.59
CA TYR A 5 -1.65 11.07 -21.59
C TYR A 5 -0.27 10.99 -22.26
N THR A 6 0.65 11.82 -21.83
CA THR A 6 2.02 11.91 -22.39
C THR A 6 3.07 11.24 -21.51
N SER A 7 2.70 10.82 -20.29
CA SER A 7 3.55 10.10 -19.36
C SER A 7 2.73 9.07 -18.57
N ALA A 8 3.32 7.92 -18.29
CA ALA A 8 2.65 6.82 -17.57
C ALA A 8 2.28 7.21 -16.12
N ASP A 9 3.05 8.05 -15.47
CA ASP A 9 2.78 8.52 -14.10
C ASP A 9 1.51 9.39 -14.00
N GLN A 10 1.04 9.98 -15.10
CA GLN A 10 -0.23 10.71 -15.16
C GLN A 10 -1.45 9.79 -15.02
N LEU A 11 -1.28 8.47 -15.25
CA LEU A 11 -2.33 7.47 -15.09
C LEU A 11 -2.54 7.05 -13.62
N ILE A 12 -1.62 7.41 -12.72
CA ILE A 12 -1.68 7.05 -11.30
C ILE A 12 -2.90 7.70 -10.63
N GLY A 13 -3.61 6.91 -9.84
CA GLY A 13 -4.81 7.34 -9.12
C GLY A 13 -6.10 7.12 -9.91
N ARG A 14 -7.19 7.72 -9.44
CA ARG A 14 -8.55 7.56 -9.99
C ARG A 14 -8.96 6.09 -10.13
N THR A 15 -8.52 5.28 -9.19
CA THR A 15 -8.86 3.86 -9.13
C THR A 15 -10.32 3.69 -8.72
N PRO A 16 -11.04 2.70 -9.26
CA PRO A 16 -12.46 2.53 -8.97
C PRO A 16 -12.73 1.93 -7.60
N LEU A 17 -13.98 2.07 -7.15
CA LEU A 17 -14.58 1.25 -6.11
C LEU A 17 -15.36 0.09 -6.75
N LEU A 18 -15.19 -1.12 -6.20
CA LEU A 18 -15.96 -2.31 -6.55
C LEU A 18 -16.77 -2.75 -5.33
N GLU A 19 -18.09 -2.88 -5.45
CA GLU A 19 -18.92 -3.47 -4.41
C GLU A 19 -18.77 -5.00 -4.41
N LEU A 20 -18.43 -5.58 -3.27
CA LEU A 20 -18.17 -7.03 -3.13
C LEU A 20 -19.49 -7.79 -2.92
N THR A 21 -20.38 -7.70 -3.90
CA THR A 21 -21.76 -8.18 -3.80
C THR A 21 -21.90 -9.69 -3.60
N HIS A 22 -20.96 -10.48 -4.15
CA HIS A 22 -20.99 -11.93 -3.98
C HIS A 22 -20.56 -12.34 -2.56
N LEU A 23 -19.55 -11.65 -1.99
CA LEU A 23 -19.16 -11.83 -0.59
C LEU A 23 -20.26 -11.39 0.36
N GLU A 24 -20.89 -10.23 0.11
CA GLU A 24 -22.02 -9.74 0.90
C GLU A 24 -23.15 -10.78 0.94
N LYS A 25 -23.54 -11.30 -0.22
CA LYS A 25 -24.57 -12.34 -0.34
C LYS A 25 -24.15 -13.64 0.36
N LYS A 26 -22.91 -14.11 0.13
CA LYS A 26 -22.39 -15.36 0.72
C LYS A 26 -22.41 -15.32 2.25
N TYR A 27 -22.07 -14.18 2.84
CA TYR A 27 -22.02 -14.00 4.29
C TYR A 27 -23.29 -13.42 4.89
N GLY A 28 -24.35 -13.18 4.10
CA GLY A 28 -25.63 -12.65 4.55
C GLY A 28 -25.51 -11.26 5.19
N LEU A 29 -24.61 -10.43 4.67
CA LEU A 29 -24.33 -9.11 5.23
C LEU A 29 -25.46 -8.14 4.95
N LYS A 30 -25.68 -7.22 5.89
CA LYS A 30 -26.60 -6.08 5.75
C LYS A 30 -25.86 -4.76 5.53
N ALA A 31 -24.53 -4.78 5.57
CA ALA A 31 -23.65 -3.68 5.24
C ALA A 31 -23.15 -3.83 3.80
N ARG A 32 -22.77 -2.73 3.17
CA ARG A 32 -22.08 -2.69 1.87
C ARG A 32 -20.58 -2.68 2.08
N ILE A 33 -19.84 -3.46 1.30
CA ILE A 33 -18.37 -3.47 1.30
C ILE A 33 -17.88 -3.01 -0.06
N LEU A 34 -17.24 -1.85 -0.11
CA LEU A 34 -16.68 -1.23 -1.29
C LEU A 34 -15.16 -1.38 -1.29
N ALA A 35 -14.62 -2.08 -2.26
CA ALA A 35 -13.18 -2.31 -2.42
C ALA A 35 -12.54 -1.21 -3.29
N LYS A 36 -11.59 -0.45 -2.76
CA LYS A 36 -10.77 0.50 -3.52
C LYS A 36 -9.64 -0.27 -4.20
N LEU A 37 -9.72 -0.41 -5.53
CA LEU A 37 -8.87 -1.30 -6.33
C LEU A 37 -7.55 -0.63 -6.72
N GLU A 38 -6.59 -0.56 -5.81
CA GLU A 38 -5.31 0.12 -6.03
C GLU A 38 -4.35 -0.64 -6.98
N TYR A 39 -4.63 -1.91 -7.30
CA TYR A 39 -3.88 -2.64 -8.31
C TYR A 39 -4.07 -2.09 -9.74
N LEU A 40 -5.07 -1.25 -9.98
CA LEU A 40 -5.30 -0.59 -11.26
C LEU A 40 -4.41 0.63 -11.50
N ASN A 41 -3.56 1.00 -10.56
CA ASN A 41 -2.45 1.90 -10.84
C ASN A 41 -1.47 1.27 -11.86
N PRO A 42 -0.74 2.07 -12.68
CA PRO A 42 0.10 1.57 -13.79
C PRO A 42 1.12 0.51 -13.39
N ALA A 43 1.78 0.66 -12.24
CA ALA A 43 2.72 -0.33 -11.73
C ALA A 43 2.07 -1.34 -10.77
N GLY A 44 0.73 -1.38 -10.70
CA GLY A 44 -0.06 -2.43 -10.06
C GLY A 44 -0.18 -2.33 -8.54
N SER A 45 0.02 -1.17 -7.92
CA SER A 45 -0.18 -1.03 -6.48
C SER A 45 -0.47 0.41 -6.00
N VAL A 46 -0.96 0.50 -4.77
CA VAL A 46 -1.15 1.76 -4.04
C VAL A 46 0.15 2.57 -3.90
N LYS A 47 1.31 1.92 -3.98
CA LYS A 47 2.62 2.57 -3.81
C LYS A 47 3.02 3.45 -4.99
N ASP A 48 2.39 3.30 -6.15
CA ASP A 48 2.57 4.20 -7.28
C ASP A 48 2.26 5.65 -6.89
N ARG A 49 1.20 5.84 -6.06
CA ARG A 49 0.81 7.16 -5.57
C ARG A 49 1.91 7.83 -4.76
N ILE A 50 2.46 7.11 -3.78
CA ILE A 50 3.51 7.69 -2.93
C ILE A 50 4.84 7.83 -3.66
N ALA A 51 5.15 6.92 -4.60
CA ALA A 51 6.33 7.04 -5.45
C ALA A 51 6.30 8.35 -6.24
N ARG A 52 5.17 8.63 -6.91
CA ARG A 52 4.96 9.89 -7.61
C ARG A 52 5.04 11.09 -6.67
N ALA A 53 4.32 11.06 -5.55
CA ALA A 53 4.25 12.19 -4.64
C ALA A 53 5.60 12.53 -3.98
N MET A 54 6.40 11.53 -3.62
CA MET A 54 7.74 11.76 -3.05
C MET A 54 8.70 12.34 -4.10
N ILE A 55 8.57 11.95 -5.38
CA ILE A 55 9.34 12.53 -6.47
C ILE A 55 8.86 13.96 -6.76
N ASP A 56 7.54 14.21 -6.85
CA ASP A 56 6.97 15.54 -7.05
C ASP A 56 7.43 16.54 -5.96
N ASP A 57 7.39 16.11 -4.68
CA ASP A 57 7.86 16.92 -3.55
C ASP A 57 9.35 17.23 -3.64
N ALA A 58 10.16 16.22 -3.99
CA ALA A 58 11.61 16.37 -4.12
C ALA A 58 11.99 17.32 -5.28
N GLU A 59 11.30 17.24 -6.42
CA GLU A 59 11.47 18.16 -7.54
C GLU A 59 11.08 19.59 -7.14
N ALA A 60 9.92 19.76 -6.50
CA ALA A 60 9.42 21.08 -6.06
C ALA A 60 10.36 21.75 -5.04
N ARG A 61 11.06 20.94 -4.23
CA ARG A 61 12.04 21.44 -3.24
C ARG A 61 13.47 21.55 -3.78
N GLY A 62 13.70 21.23 -5.05
CA GLY A 62 15.02 21.25 -5.66
C GLY A 62 15.99 20.20 -5.13
N LEU A 63 15.47 19.12 -4.53
CA LEU A 63 16.25 17.97 -4.04
C LEU A 63 16.48 16.94 -5.15
N LEU A 64 15.66 16.97 -6.19
CA LEU A 64 15.72 16.06 -7.34
C LEU A 64 15.68 16.92 -8.62
N HIS A 65 16.61 16.70 -9.53
CA HIS A 65 16.78 17.42 -10.79
C HIS A 65 17.35 16.48 -11.84
N GLU A 66 17.43 16.93 -13.08
CA GLU A 66 18.00 16.15 -14.18
C GLU A 66 19.39 15.60 -13.83
N GLY A 67 19.57 14.29 -14.05
CA GLY A 67 20.81 13.59 -13.70
C GLY A 67 20.91 13.12 -12.25
N SER A 68 19.96 13.48 -11.37
CA SER A 68 19.92 12.94 -10.01
C SER A 68 19.65 11.44 -10.00
N VAL A 69 20.07 10.78 -8.91
CA VAL A 69 19.88 9.34 -8.69
C VAL A 69 18.94 9.14 -7.50
N ILE A 70 17.89 8.36 -7.68
CA ILE A 70 16.98 7.96 -6.59
C ILE A 70 17.52 6.66 -5.97
N ILE A 71 17.66 6.61 -4.66
CA ILE A 71 18.11 5.42 -3.92
C ILE A 71 17.09 5.08 -2.85
N GLU A 72 16.53 3.86 -2.86
CA GLU A 72 15.57 3.46 -1.83
C GLU A 72 15.84 2.04 -1.33
N PRO A 73 15.98 1.84 0.00
CA PRO A 73 16.06 0.51 0.60
C PRO A 73 14.66 -0.08 0.73
N THR A 74 14.26 -0.91 -0.23
CA THR A 74 12.94 -1.53 -0.24
C THR A 74 12.92 -2.80 -1.08
N SER A 75 12.16 -3.80 -0.64
CA SER A 75 11.94 -5.04 -1.39
C SER A 75 10.52 -5.17 -1.92
N GLY A 76 9.69 -4.15 -1.71
CA GLY A 76 8.26 -4.21 -1.96
C GLY A 76 7.78 -3.31 -3.09
N ASN A 77 6.47 -3.08 -3.06
CA ASN A 77 5.75 -2.29 -4.06
C ASN A 77 6.27 -0.85 -4.21
N THR A 78 6.86 -0.27 -3.16
CA THR A 78 7.47 1.07 -3.25
C THR A 78 8.62 1.10 -4.24
N GLY A 79 9.49 0.07 -4.25
CA GLY A 79 10.56 -0.03 -5.22
C GLY A 79 10.05 -0.16 -6.66
N ILE A 80 8.98 -0.92 -6.86
CA ILE A 80 8.34 -1.07 -8.18
C ILE A 80 7.73 0.26 -8.63
N GLY A 81 7.00 0.95 -7.74
CA GLY A 81 6.41 2.26 -8.03
C GLY A 81 7.48 3.33 -8.34
N LEU A 82 8.55 3.40 -7.55
CA LEU A 82 9.67 4.31 -7.81
C LEU A 82 10.35 4.00 -9.14
N ALA A 83 10.58 2.72 -9.46
CA ALA A 83 11.17 2.32 -10.73
C ALA A 83 10.30 2.74 -11.92
N SER A 84 8.97 2.54 -11.82
CA SER A 84 8.02 2.94 -12.85
C SER A 84 7.98 4.45 -13.07
N VAL A 85 7.87 5.25 -12.01
CA VAL A 85 7.84 6.72 -12.11
C VAL A 85 9.18 7.27 -12.57
N ALA A 86 10.29 6.73 -12.07
CA ALA A 86 11.63 7.12 -12.50
C ALA A 86 11.84 6.87 -14.00
N ALA A 87 11.43 5.69 -14.51
CA ALA A 87 11.47 5.40 -15.94
C ALA A 87 10.65 6.40 -16.78
N ALA A 88 9.45 6.76 -16.30
CA ALA A 88 8.57 7.72 -16.98
C ALA A 88 9.15 9.15 -17.02
N ARG A 89 10.02 9.50 -16.06
CA ARG A 89 10.62 10.85 -15.93
C ARG A 89 12.09 10.92 -16.28
N GLY A 90 12.72 9.82 -16.67
CA GLY A 90 14.12 9.76 -17.06
C GLY A 90 15.11 9.80 -15.89
N TYR A 91 14.69 9.45 -14.68
CA TYR A 91 15.59 9.32 -13.53
C TYR A 91 16.28 7.96 -13.47
N ARG A 92 17.53 7.96 -13.06
CA ARG A 92 18.22 6.76 -12.62
C ARG A 92 17.70 6.36 -11.23
N VAL A 93 17.45 5.06 -11.02
CA VAL A 93 16.99 4.55 -9.73
C VAL A 93 17.77 3.32 -9.30
N ILE A 94 18.23 3.32 -8.06
CA ILE A 94 18.93 2.20 -7.41
C ILE A 94 18.03 1.71 -6.27
N ILE A 95 17.61 0.45 -6.34
CA ILE A 95 16.85 -0.20 -5.27
C ILE A 95 17.78 -1.15 -4.52
N VAL A 96 17.84 -0.98 -3.20
CA VAL A 96 18.69 -1.80 -2.32
C VAL A 96 17.81 -2.76 -1.54
N MET A 97 18.12 -4.07 -1.58
CA MET A 97 17.34 -5.09 -0.88
C MET A 97 18.16 -6.32 -0.53
N PRO A 98 17.72 -7.12 0.47
CA PRO A 98 18.34 -8.42 0.74
C PRO A 98 18.17 -9.39 -0.44
N GLU A 99 19.17 -10.21 -0.69
CA GLU A 99 19.17 -11.22 -1.77
C GLU A 99 18.08 -12.29 -1.61
N THR A 100 17.52 -12.45 -0.42
CA THR A 100 16.44 -13.41 -0.11
C THR A 100 15.05 -12.95 -0.56
N MET A 101 14.93 -11.74 -1.10
CA MET A 101 13.64 -11.19 -1.53
C MET A 101 13.15 -11.81 -2.85
N SER A 102 11.83 -11.73 -3.07
CA SER A 102 11.13 -12.32 -4.23
C SER A 102 11.80 -12.02 -5.57
N VAL A 103 11.99 -13.08 -6.35
CA VAL A 103 12.58 -13.00 -7.70
C VAL A 103 11.68 -12.20 -8.63
N GLU A 104 10.35 -12.39 -8.52
CA GLU A 104 9.35 -11.72 -9.35
C GLU A 104 9.42 -10.19 -9.17
N ARG A 105 9.53 -9.72 -7.93
CA ARG A 105 9.67 -8.29 -7.63
C ARG A 105 10.98 -7.72 -8.15
N ARG A 106 12.08 -8.49 -8.02
CA ARG A 106 13.38 -8.09 -8.60
C ARG A 106 13.32 -7.97 -10.12
N GLN A 107 12.64 -8.90 -10.79
CA GLN A 107 12.44 -8.87 -12.23
C GLN A 107 11.59 -7.69 -12.67
N LEU A 108 10.49 -7.39 -11.95
CA LEU A 108 9.66 -6.21 -12.23
C LEU A 108 10.45 -4.90 -12.13
N MET A 109 11.22 -4.71 -11.07
CA MET A 109 12.04 -3.50 -10.91
C MET A 109 13.08 -3.37 -12.04
N LYS A 110 13.76 -4.47 -12.40
CA LYS A 110 14.69 -4.50 -13.53
C LYS A 110 14.00 -4.21 -14.87
N ALA A 111 12.79 -4.71 -15.07
CA ALA A 111 12.01 -4.46 -16.28
C ALA A 111 11.68 -2.98 -16.47
N TYR A 112 11.52 -2.22 -15.36
CA TYR A 112 11.40 -0.76 -15.38
C TYR A 112 12.75 -0.03 -15.48
N GLY A 113 13.88 -0.75 -15.56
CA GLY A 113 15.20 -0.16 -15.69
C GLY A 113 15.90 0.18 -14.36
N ALA A 114 15.36 -0.26 -13.22
CA ALA A 114 16.02 -0.05 -11.94
C ALA A 114 17.29 -0.88 -11.79
N GLU A 115 18.34 -0.27 -11.23
CA GLU A 115 19.53 -0.96 -10.76
C GLU A 115 19.23 -1.61 -9.41
N LEU A 116 19.59 -2.90 -9.26
CA LEU A 116 19.41 -3.61 -7.99
C LEU A 116 20.76 -3.83 -7.31
N VAL A 117 20.85 -3.37 -6.08
CA VAL A 117 21.96 -3.68 -5.18
C VAL A 117 21.44 -4.70 -4.14
N LEU A 118 21.94 -5.93 -4.25
CA LEU A 118 21.57 -7.01 -3.34
C LEU A 118 22.55 -7.04 -2.15
N THR A 119 22.00 -7.08 -0.95
CA THR A 119 22.75 -7.20 0.30
C THR A 119 22.63 -8.61 0.86
N GLU A 120 23.55 -8.97 1.74
CA GLU A 120 23.58 -10.25 2.42
C GLU A 120 22.25 -10.53 3.14
N GLY A 121 21.63 -11.68 2.85
CA GLY A 121 20.30 -12.05 3.36
C GLY A 121 20.21 -12.09 4.89
N SER A 122 21.29 -12.51 5.56
CA SER A 122 21.39 -12.58 7.02
C SER A 122 21.24 -11.23 7.72
N LYS A 123 21.56 -10.12 7.04
CA LYS A 123 21.43 -8.75 7.56
C LYS A 123 20.03 -8.15 7.38
N GLY A 124 19.16 -8.81 6.60
CA GLY A 124 17.79 -8.37 6.35
C GLY A 124 17.71 -6.93 5.87
N MET A 125 16.58 -6.27 6.12
CA MET A 125 16.38 -4.87 5.71
C MET A 125 17.35 -3.87 6.40
N LYS A 126 17.86 -4.19 7.58
CA LYS A 126 18.89 -3.34 8.22
C LYS A 126 20.15 -3.23 7.38
N GLY A 127 20.58 -4.34 6.76
CA GLY A 127 21.70 -4.35 5.83
C GLY A 127 21.44 -3.54 4.56
N ALA A 128 20.22 -3.63 4.04
CA ALA A 128 19.81 -2.84 2.88
C ALA A 128 19.78 -1.33 3.15
N ILE A 129 19.28 -0.92 4.32
CA ILE A 129 19.27 0.48 4.76
C ILE A 129 20.70 1.01 4.86
N ALA A 130 21.58 0.30 5.58
CA ALA A 130 22.97 0.71 5.73
C ALA A 130 23.68 0.86 4.37
N LYS A 131 23.43 -0.05 3.42
CA LYS A 131 24.02 0.04 2.07
C LYS A 131 23.41 1.18 1.24
N ALA A 132 22.13 1.48 1.41
CA ALA A 132 21.52 2.64 0.77
C ALA A 132 22.12 3.96 1.29
N ASP A 133 22.35 4.06 2.60
CA ASP A 133 23.02 5.22 3.21
C ASP A 133 24.46 5.40 2.72
N GLU A 134 25.21 4.30 2.58
CA GLU A 134 26.55 4.30 2.00
C GLU A 134 26.52 4.83 0.55
N LEU A 135 25.65 4.29 -0.29
CA LEU A 135 25.51 4.72 -1.68
C LEU A 135 25.06 6.19 -1.79
N ALA A 136 24.20 6.65 -0.89
CA ALA A 136 23.79 8.05 -0.86
C ALA A 136 24.95 9.02 -0.54
N GLN A 137 25.93 8.57 0.26
CA GLN A 137 27.16 9.34 0.53
C GLN A 137 28.15 9.29 -0.64
N GLU A 138 28.23 8.15 -1.34
CA GLU A 138 29.13 7.94 -2.46
C GLU A 138 28.65 8.63 -3.76
N ILE A 139 27.34 8.82 -3.93
CA ILE A 139 26.74 9.38 -5.16
C ILE A 139 26.23 10.80 -4.87
N PRO A 140 27.01 11.84 -5.26
CA PRO A 140 26.61 13.23 -5.06
C PRO A 140 25.28 13.54 -5.78
N GLY A 141 24.39 14.30 -5.11
CA GLY A 141 23.09 14.67 -5.67
C GLY A 141 22.07 13.52 -5.73
N SER A 142 22.34 12.43 -5.03
CA SER A 142 21.34 11.36 -4.85
C SER A 142 20.23 11.80 -3.90
N PHE A 143 19.05 11.23 -4.09
CA PHE A 143 17.87 11.46 -3.27
C PHE A 143 17.36 10.12 -2.71
N VAL A 144 17.14 10.10 -1.39
CA VAL A 144 16.52 8.95 -0.71
C VAL A 144 15.09 9.32 -0.33
N PRO A 145 14.06 8.76 -0.99
CA PRO A 145 12.66 9.06 -0.74
C PRO A 145 12.22 8.83 0.71
N GLY A 146 12.62 7.71 1.32
CA GLY A 146 12.39 7.46 2.74
C GLY A 146 10.92 7.26 3.09
N GLN A 147 10.25 6.27 2.52
CA GLN A 147 8.79 6.06 2.62
C GLN A 147 8.21 6.05 4.04
N PHE A 148 9.00 5.71 5.06
CA PHE A 148 8.54 5.63 6.46
C PHE A 148 8.57 6.96 7.20
N VAL A 149 9.30 7.95 6.68
CA VAL A 149 9.51 9.25 7.33
C VAL A 149 9.08 10.44 6.45
N ASN A 150 8.82 10.23 5.18
CA ASN A 150 8.50 11.29 4.23
C ASN A 150 7.03 11.69 4.31
N ALA A 151 6.78 12.95 4.67
CA ALA A 151 5.43 13.51 4.80
C ALA A 151 4.64 13.51 3.47
N ALA A 152 5.30 13.47 2.31
CA ALA A 152 4.65 13.33 1.01
C ALA A 152 3.87 12.02 0.88
N ASN A 153 4.22 10.97 1.65
CA ASN A 153 3.51 9.70 1.67
C ASN A 153 2.06 9.87 2.18
N PRO A 154 1.77 10.23 3.43
CA PRO A 154 0.38 10.43 3.86
C PRO A 154 -0.31 11.57 3.10
N LYS A 155 0.43 12.62 2.72
CA LYS A 155 -0.11 13.73 1.92
C LYS A 155 -0.66 13.25 0.56
N ALA A 156 0.01 12.32 -0.12
CA ALA A 156 -0.49 11.74 -1.37
C ALA A 156 -1.90 11.15 -1.22
N HIS A 157 -2.16 10.46 -0.11
CA HIS A 157 -3.44 9.85 0.16
C HIS A 157 -4.50 10.85 0.63
N PHE A 158 -4.08 11.88 1.38
CA PHE A 158 -4.97 12.98 1.76
C PHE A 158 -5.45 13.76 0.53
N ASP A 159 -4.55 14.03 -0.43
CA ASP A 159 -4.84 14.84 -1.60
C ASP A 159 -5.52 14.04 -2.73
N THR A 160 -5.43 12.72 -2.77
CA THR A 160 -5.93 11.91 -3.89
C THR A 160 -6.85 10.78 -3.46
N THR A 161 -6.38 9.78 -2.73
CA THR A 161 -7.15 8.58 -2.40
C THR A 161 -8.38 8.90 -1.54
N GLY A 162 -8.24 9.76 -0.54
CA GLY A 162 -9.33 10.21 0.31
C GLY A 162 -10.43 10.95 -0.46
N PRO A 163 -10.10 11.99 -1.26
CA PRO A 163 -11.04 12.68 -2.15
C PRO A 163 -11.74 11.75 -3.14
N GLU A 164 -11.02 10.81 -3.77
CA GLU A 164 -11.60 9.84 -4.69
C GLU A 164 -12.66 8.97 -3.98
N ILE A 165 -12.34 8.41 -2.81
CA ILE A 165 -13.30 7.61 -2.03
C ILE A 165 -14.52 8.43 -1.66
N TRP A 166 -14.34 9.66 -1.19
CA TRP A 166 -15.43 10.55 -0.81
C TRP A 166 -16.35 10.86 -1.99
N GLN A 167 -15.78 11.18 -3.13
CA GLN A 167 -16.50 11.51 -4.35
C GLN A 167 -17.26 10.28 -4.90
N ASP A 168 -16.60 9.12 -5.00
CA ASP A 168 -17.16 7.90 -5.58
C ASP A 168 -18.28 7.30 -4.72
N THR A 169 -18.38 7.70 -3.44
CA THR A 169 -19.42 7.27 -2.51
C THR A 169 -20.50 8.33 -2.26
N ASP A 170 -20.44 9.48 -2.93
CA ASP A 170 -21.28 10.66 -2.63
C ASP A 170 -21.22 11.05 -1.13
N GLY A 171 -20.06 10.85 -0.52
CA GLY A 171 -19.82 11.09 0.91
C GLY A 171 -20.44 10.07 1.87
N GLN A 172 -20.97 8.99 1.36
CA GLN A 172 -21.60 7.93 2.18
C GLN A 172 -20.57 6.87 2.59
N VAL A 173 -19.71 7.23 3.52
CA VAL A 173 -18.69 6.35 4.11
C VAL A 173 -18.91 6.30 5.63
N ASP A 174 -19.14 5.13 6.19
CA ASP A 174 -19.22 4.93 7.64
C ASP A 174 -17.91 4.39 8.20
N TRP A 175 -17.23 3.51 7.44
CA TRP A 175 -15.95 2.91 7.82
C TRP A 175 -14.95 2.96 6.69
N PHE A 176 -13.70 3.22 7.05
CA PHE A 176 -12.54 2.99 6.18
C PHE A 176 -11.61 1.95 6.81
N VAL A 177 -11.24 0.92 6.05
CA VAL A 177 -10.41 -0.21 6.50
C VAL A 177 -9.14 -0.28 5.65
N ALA A 178 -7.99 -0.27 6.27
CA ALA A 178 -6.72 -0.40 5.57
C ALA A 178 -5.65 -1.13 6.39
N GLY A 179 -4.84 -1.94 5.71
CA GLY A 179 -3.63 -2.54 6.29
C GLY A 179 -2.54 -1.49 6.54
N VAL A 180 -1.82 -1.64 7.65
CA VAL A 180 -0.77 -0.70 8.06
C VAL A 180 0.62 -1.26 7.71
N GLY A 181 1.21 -0.74 6.63
CA GLY A 181 2.62 -0.93 6.29
C GLY A 181 3.44 0.28 6.74
N THR A 182 3.55 1.32 5.90
CA THR A 182 4.14 2.61 6.29
C THR A 182 3.19 3.47 7.13
N GLY A 183 1.89 3.18 7.08
CA GLY A 183 0.87 4.01 7.73
C GLY A 183 0.37 5.19 6.90
N GLY A 184 1.01 5.50 5.75
CA GLY A 184 0.65 6.67 4.94
C GLY A 184 -0.78 6.62 4.41
N THR A 185 -1.23 5.46 3.94
CA THR A 185 -2.59 5.28 3.40
C THR A 185 -3.66 5.57 4.46
N ILE A 186 -3.57 4.89 5.60
CA ILE A 186 -4.58 5.03 6.67
C ILE A 186 -4.57 6.44 7.26
N THR A 187 -3.38 7.03 7.42
CA THR A 187 -3.23 8.41 7.89
C THR A 187 -3.88 9.39 6.93
N GLY A 188 -3.46 9.41 5.67
CA GLY A 188 -3.93 10.41 4.71
C GLY A 188 -5.42 10.26 4.40
N VAL A 189 -5.89 9.04 4.12
CA VAL A 189 -7.33 8.80 3.85
C VAL A 189 -8.17 9.06 5.10
N GLY A 190 -7.74 8.55 6.25
CA GLY A 190 -8.48 8.72 7.51
C GLY A 190 -8.61 10.19 7.91
N GLN A 191 -7.54 10.97 7.83
CA GLN A 191 -7.57 12.41 8.07
C GLN A 191 -8.50 13.14 7.10
N TYR A 192 -8.44 12.80 5.80
CA TYR A 192 -9.32 13.41 4.81
C TYR A 192 -10.79 13.10 5.10
N LEU A 193 -11.14 11.81 5.26
CA LEU A 193 -12.52 11.40 5.48
C LEU A 193 -13.09 12.01 6.78
N LYS A 194 -12.33 11.99 7.87
CA LYS A 194 -12.74 12.61 9.15
C LYS A 194 -12.86 14.14 9.05
N SER A 195 -12.07 14.79 8.20
CA SER A 195 -12.21 16.22 7.94
C SER A 195 -13.53 16.56 7.22
N ARG A 196 -14.07 15.62 6.43
CA ARG A 196 -15.36 15.77 5.72
C ARG A 196 -16.54 15.37 6.60
N ASN A 197 -16.37 14.31 7.38
CA ASN A 197 -17.38 13.83 8.33
C ASN A 197 -16.68 13.16 9.53
N ALA A 198 -16.70 13.82 10.67
CA ALA A 198 -16.07 13.35 11.91
C ALA A 198 -16.65 12.03 12.44
N ALA A 199 -17.83 11.59 11.97
CA ALA A 199 -18.45 10.32 12.34
C ALA A 199 -17.87 9.11 11.59
N VAL A 200 -17.06 9.32 10.54
CA VAL A 200 -16.37 8.23 9.83
C VAL A 200 -15.39 7.54 10.78
N ARG A 201 -15.52 6.23 10.88
CA ARG A 201 -14.61 5.40 11.67
C ARG A 201 -13.52 4.78 10.80
N VAL A 202 -12.35 4.62 11.36
CA VAL A 202 -11.16 4.10 10.66
C VAL A 202 -10.65 2.86 11.40
N ALA A 203 -10.48 1.74 10.69
CA ALA A 203 -9.93 0.51 11.24
C ALA A 203 -8.57 0.21 10.64
N ALA A 204 -7.57 0.10 11.51
CA ALA A 204 -6.21 -0.31 11.18
C ALA A 204 -6.11 -1.84 11.19
N VAL A 205 -5.53 -2.43 10.14
CA VAL A 205 -5.31 -3.87 10.07
C VAL A 205 -3.83 -4.17 10.24
N GLU A 206 -3.51 -5.09 11.15
CA GLU A 206 -2.15 -5.56 11.42
C GLU A 206 -2.08 -7.09 11.47
N PRO A 207 -0.91 -7.71 11.24
CA PRO A 207 -0.74 -9.15 11.44
C PRO A 207 -0.86 -9.52 12.92
N LYS A 208 -1.69 -10.52 13.25
CA LYS A 208 -1.88 -10.98 14.64
C LYS A 208 -0.59 -11.42 15.31
N SER A 209 0.32 -12.04 14.56
CA SER A 209 1.63 -12.47 15.09
C SER A 209 2.69 -11.34 15.15
N SER A 210 2.37 -10.14 14.66
CA SER A 210 3.21 -8.94 14.74
C SER A 210 2.33 -7.74 15.07
N ALA A 211 1.67 -7.81 16.23
CA ALA A 211 0.62 -6.88 16.68
C ALA A 211 1.24 -5.64 17.34
N VAL A 212 2.07 -4.92 16.62
CA VAL A 212 2.83 -3.77 17.14
C VAL A 212 1.93 -2.61 17.54
N LEU A 213 0.85 -2.37 16.78
CA LEU A 213 -0.06 -1.25 17.06
C LEU A 213 -0.93 -1.52 18.30
N SER A 214 -1.39 -2.75 18.48
CA SER A 214 -2.29 -3.11 19.58
C SER A 214 -1.56 -3.56 20.84
N THR A 215 -0.38 -4.24 20.73
CA THR A 215 0.32 -4.85 21.87
C THR A 215 1.76 -4.38 22.06
N GLY A 216 2.32 -3.65 21.09
CA GLY A 216 3.74 -3.28 21.08
C GLY A 216 4.70 -4.41 20.70
N VAL A 217 4.20 -5.60 20.34
CA VAL A 217 5.02 -6.80 20.11
C VAL A 217 5.17 -7.07 18.62
N ALA A 218 6.42 -7.03 18.13
CA ALA A 218 6.77 -7.43 16.77
C ALA A 218 7.02 -8.94 16.72
N GLY A 219 6.67 -9.56 15.56
CA GLY A 219 6.90 -10.98 15.31
C GLY A 219 6.93 -11.32 13.82
N ALA A 220 7.29 -12.56 13.51
CA ALA A 220 7.29 -13.03 12.14
C ALA A 220 5.86 -13.28 11.64
N HIS A 221 5.60 -12.87 10.40
CA HIS A 221 4.32 -13.10 9.72
C HIS A 221 4.53 -13.26 8.20
N LYS A 222 3.46 -13.71 7.51
CA LYS A 222 3.48 -13.95 6.07
C LYS A 222 2.61 -12.97 5.28
N ILE A 223 2.00 -11.97 5.92
CA ILE A 223 1.15 -10.96 5.28
C ILE A 223 2.05 -9.87 4.70
N GLN A 224 2.55 -10.07 3.49
CA GLN A 224 3.45 -9.13 2.83
C GLN A 224 2.78 -7.76 2.62
N GLY A 225 3.55 -6.68 2.78
CA GLY A 225 3.11 -5.30 2.54
C GLY A 225 2.59 -4.54 3.76
N ILE A 226 2.30 -5.23 4.87
CA ILE A 226 1.91 -4.64 6.15
C ILE A 226 2.77 -5.19 7.30
N GLY A 227 2.64 -4.63 8.50
CA GLY A 227 3.33 -5.16 9.68
C GLY A 227 4.84 -4.92 9.65
N ALA A 228 5.28 -3.67 9.59
CA ALA A 228 6.70 -3.29 9.48
C ALA A 228 7.57 -3.69 10.70
N GLY A 229 6.96 -4.14 11.80
CA GLY A 229 7.65 -4.52 13.04
C GLY A 229 7.96 -3.34 13.97
N PHE A 230 7.53 -2.15 13.61
CA PHE A 230 7.63 -0.92 14.41
C PHE A 230 6.48 0.02 14.06
N VAL A 231 6.24 1.05 14.89
CA VAL A 231 5.28 2.11 14.59
C VAL A 231 5.96 3.13 13.65
N PRO A 232 5.49 3.27 12.39
CA PRO A 232 6.15 4.16 11.44
C PRO A 232 5.98 5.63 11.83
N PRO A 233 7.01 6.49 11.66
CA PRO A 233 6.93 7.92 11.97
C PRO A 233 5.84 8.69 11.21
N VAL A 234 5.48 8.27 9.98
CA VAL A 234 4.41 8.93 9.19
C VAL A 234 3.01 8.46 9.57
N LEU A 235 2.88 7.46 10.45
CA LEU A 235 1.58 7.00 10.94
C LEU A 235 1.05 7.94 12.02
N ASP A 236 -0.11 8.53 11.75
CA ASP A 236 -0.89 9.21 12.79
C ASP A 236 -1.67 8.16 13.60
N THR A 237 -1.19 7.88 14.80
CA THR A 237 -1.82 6.87 15.69
C THR A 237 -3.15 7.33 16.27
N GLN A 238 -3.57 8.57 16.07
CA GLN A 238 -4.86 9.08 16.51
C GLN A 238 -5.91 9.02 15.39
N VAL A 239 -5.53 8.64 14.17
CA VAL A 239 -6.45 8.66 13.03
C VAL A 239 -7.42 7.48 13.04
N TYR A 240 -6.99 6.33 13.54
CA TYR A 240 -7.82 5.12 13.60
C TYR A 240 -8.54 4.97 14.94
N ASP A 241 -9.75 4.41 14.87
CA ASP A 241 -10.65 4.19 16.02
C ASP A 241 -10.56 2.76 16.55
N GLU A 242 -10.06 1.84 15.71
CA GLU A 242 -9.96 0.41 16.02
C GLU A 242 -8.78 -0.23 15.32
N ILE A 243 -8.18 -1.24 15.97
CA ILE A 243 -7.13 -2.09 15.40
C ILE A 243 -7.67 -3.50 15.30
N ILE A 244 -7.57 -4.12 14.12
CA ILE A 244 -8.03 -5.49 13.87
C ILE A 244 -6.84 -6.36 13.50
N PRO A 245 -6.37 -7.23 14.41
CA PRO A 245 -5.31 -8.19 14.13
C PRO A 245 -5.85 -9.35 13.27
N VAL A 246 -5.12 -9.70 12.19
CA VAL A 246 -5.51 -10.76 11.23
C VAL A 246 -4.45 -11.85 11.20
N THR A 247 -4.88 -13.13 11.15
CA THR A 247 -3.97 -14.26 11.01
C THR A 247 -3.48 -14.42 9.56
N ASN A 248 -2.38 -15.12 9.35
CA ASN A 248 -1.92 -15.45 8.00
C ASN A 248 -2.97 -16.28 7.25
N GLU A 249 -3.57 -17.24 7.94
CA GLU A 249 -4.56 -18.19 7.43
C GLU A 249 -5.81 -17.45 6.92
N ASP A 250 -6.33 -16.52 7.72
CA ASP A 250 -7.49 -15.70 7.35
C ASP A 250 -7.18 -14.81 6.14
N ALA A 251 -5.99 -14.18 6.12
CA ALA A 251 -5.56 -13.35 4.99
C ALA A 251 -5.45 -14.15 3.69
N PHE A 252 -4.88 -15.36 3.74
CA PHE A 252 -4.76 -16.24 2.57
C PHE A 252 -6.12 -16.76 2.12
N ALA A 253 -6.98 -17.19 3.06
CA ALA A 253 -8.31 -17.71 2.73
C ALA A 253 -9.14 -16.65 2.00
N LEU A 254 -9.23 -15.43 2.54
CA LEU A 254 -9.99 -14.35 1.92
C LEU A 254 -9.34 -13.85 0.62
N GLY A 255 -8.02 -13.81 0.52
CA GLY A 255 -7.34 -13.43 -0.72
C GLY A 255 -7.68 -14.36 -1.88
N ARG A 256 -7.75 -15.67 -1.65
CA ARG A 256 -8.22 -16.67 -2.64
C ARG A 256 -9.71 -16.52 -2.92
N GLU A 257 -10.50 -16.36 -1.86
CA GLU A 257 -11.96 -16.25 -1.99
C GLU A 257 -12.38 -15.08 -2.85
N ILE A 258 -11.77 -13.91 -2.70
CA ILE A 258 -12.04 -12.73 -3.54
C ILE A 258 -11.82 -13.06 -5.02
N GLY A 259 -10.74 -13.76 -5.36
CA GLY A 259 -10.50 -14.19 -6.75
C GLY A 259 -11.61 -15.09 -7.29
N HIS A 260 -12.07 -16.04 -6.48
CA HIS A 260 -13.08 -17.03 -6.88
C HIS A 260 -14.51 -16.45 -6.91
N THR A 261 -14.81 -15.44 -6.10
CA THR A 261 -16.17 -14.91 -5.94
C THR A 261 -16.40 -13.61 -6.67
N GLU A 262 -15.44 -12.69 -6.63
CA GLU A 262 -15.55 -11.36 -7.21
C GLU A 262 -14.80 -11.22 -8.55
N GLY A 263 -14.02 -12.23 -8.94
CA GLY A 263 -13.30 -12.25 -10.22
C GLY A 263 -12.11 -11.27 -10.27
N VAL A 264 -11.58 -10.86 -9.12
CA VAL A 264 -10.39 -9.98 -9.03
C VAL A 264 -9.27 -10.65 -8.24
N LEU A 265 -8.08 -10.70 -8.81
CA LEU A 265 -6.90 -11.24 -8.13
C LEU A 265 -6.21 -10.15 -7.32
N VAL A 266 -6.05 -10.39 -6.02
CA VAL A 266 -5.50 -9.42 -5.08
C VAL A 266 -4.39 -10.03 -4.22
N GLY A 267 -3.52 -9.18 -3.66
CA GLY A 267 -2.43 -9.63 -2.80
C GLY A 267 -2.88 -10.05 -1.39
N ILE A 268 -1.94 -10.60 -0.63
CA ILE A 268 -2.18 -11.17 0.72
C ILE A 268 -2.76 -10.11 1.67
N SER A 269 -2.22 -8.89 1.65
CA SER A 269 -2.69 -7.79 2.51
C SER A 269 -4.10 -7.32 2.15
N SER A 270 -4.54 -7.50 0.91
CA SER A 270 -5.92 -7.26 0.50
C SER A 270 -6.87 -8.27 1.15
N GLY A 271 -6.49 -9.56 1.17
CA GLY A 271 -7.23 -10.59 1.90
C GLY A 271 -7.37 -10.27 3.39
N ALA A 272 -6.28 -9.80 4.02
CA ALA A 272 -6.31 -9.36 5.41
C ALA A 272 -7.26 -8.18 5.63
N ALA A 273 -7.24 -7.17 4.75
CA ALA A 273 -8.09 -5.99 4.85
C ALA A 273 -9.58 -6.35 4.67
N VAL A 274 -9.91 -7.21 3.69
CA VAL A 274 -11.30 -7.67 3.50
C VAL A 274 -11.77 -8.54 4.65
N TRP A 275 -10.93 -9.39 5.23
CA TRP A 275 -11.28 -10.14 6.43
C TRP A 275 -11.68 -9.20 7.57
N ALA A 276 -10.91 -8.15 7.81
CA ALA A 276 -11.22 -7.15 8.82
C ALA A 276 -12.53 -6.40 8.51
N ALA A 277 -12.75 -6.02 7.24
CA ALA A 277 -14.02 -5.41 6.80
C ALA A 277 -15.22 -6.33 7.03
N LEU A 278 -15.07 -7.65 6.79
CA LEU A 278 -16.10 -8.65 7.09
C LEU A 278 -16.43 -8.74 8.60
N GLN A 279 -15.42 -8.63 9.48
CA GLN A 279 -15.66 -8.62 10.93
C GLN A 279 -16.50 -7.40 11.35
N ILE A 280 -16.24 -6.24 10.75
CA ILE A 280 -17.05 -5.03 10.98
C ILE A 280 -18.46 -5.21 10.39
N ALA A 281 -18.57 -5.69 9.14
CA ALA A 281 -19.85 -5.82 8.43
C ALA A 281 -20.85 -6.79 9.10
N ARG A 282 -20.33 -7.80 9.82
CA ARG A 282 -21.16 -8.78 10.58
C ARG A 282 -21.75 -8.24 11.86
N ARG A 283 -21.32 -7.08 12.33
CA ARG A 283 -21.84 -6.47 13.56
C ARG A 283 -23.28 -6.00 13.34
N PRO A 284 -24.20 -6.17 14.32
CA PRO A 284 -25.58 -5.71 14.19
C PRO A 284 -25.70 -4.22 13.85
N GLU A 285 -24.85 -3.39 14.44
CA GLU A 285 -24.78 -1.94 14.22
C GLU A 285 -24.29 -1.53 12.85
N SER A 286 -23.72 -2.47 12.10
CA SER A 286 -23.24 -2.22 10.71
C SER A 286 -24.36 -2.38 9.67
N ALA A 287 -25.56 -2.75 10.06
CA ALA A 287 -26.68 -2.86 9.11
C ALA A 287 -26.95 -1.51 8.41
N GLY A 288 -26.96 -1.52 7.08
CA GLY A 288 -27.14 -0.33 6.24
C GLY A 288 -25.91 0.57 6.15
N LYS A 289 -24.77 0.19 6.74
CA LYS A 289 -23.52 0.95 6.71
C LYS A 289 -22.70 0.67 5.46
N THR A 290 -21.93 1.67 5.04
CA THR A 290 -20.95 1.57 3.93
C THR A 290 -19.54 1.48 4.49
N ILE A 291 -18.86 0.37 4.16
CA ILE A 291 -17.51 0.06 4.58
C ILE A 291 -16.62 0.10 3.35
N VAL A 292 -15.67 1.05 3.31
CA VAL A 292 -14.66 1.10 2.25
C VAL A 292 -13.41 0.39 2.72
N VAL A 293 -12.93 -0.57 1.94
CA VAL A 293 -11.71 -1.32 2.21
C VAL A 293 -10.71 -1.12 1.08
N LEU A 294 -9.45 -0.80 1.41
CA LEU A 294 -8.42 -0.59 0.40
C LEU A 294 -7.69 -1.91 0.09
N LEU A 295 -7.66 -2.27 -1.20
CA LEU A 295 -6.94 -3.43 -1.74
C LEU A 295 -5.65 -2.97 -2.41
N PRO A 296 -4.48 -3.16 -1.75
CA PRO A 296 -3.24 -2.47 -2.12
C PRO A 296 -2.63 -2.85 -3.45
N ASP A 297 -2.70 -4.13 -3.85
CA ASP A 297 -1.96 -4.61 -5.03
C ASP A 297 -2.60 -5.84 -5.70
N THR A 298 -2.05 -6.19 -6.89
CA THR A 298 -2.48 -7.33 -7.69
C THR A 298 -2.03 -8.67 -7.11
N GLY A 299 -2.85 -9.71 -7.30
CA GLY A 299 -2.52 -11.10 -6.97
C GLY A 299 -1.40 -11.71 -7.81
N ASP A 300 -1.14 -11.18 -9.01
CA ASP A 300 -0.12 -11.72 -9.93
C ASP A 300 1.29 -11.80 -9.31
N ARG A 301 1.57 -10.96 -8.34
CA ARG A 301 2.84 -10.94 -7.59
C ARG A 301 2.98 -12.06 -6.57
N TYR A 302 1.94 -12.87 -6.38
CA TYR A 302 1.84 -13.86 -5.31
C TYR A 302 1.53 -15.28 -5.81
N LEU A 303 1.55 -15.51 -7.15
CA LEU A 303 1.21 -16.80 -7.76
C LEU A 303 2.11 -17.94 -7.26
N SER A 304 3.37 -17.67 -6.96
CA SER A 304 4.33 -18.65 -6.41
C SER A 304 4.31 -18.75 -4.86
N THR A 305 3.42 -18.00 -4.20
CA THR A 305 3.33 -17.98 -2.73
C THR A 305 2.18 -18.87 -2.24
N PRO A 306 2.13 -19.21 -0.91
CA PRO A 306 1.00 -19.95 -0.33
C PRO A 306 -0.37 -19.28 -0.48
N LEU A 307 -0.46 -18.08 -1.03
CA LEU A 307 -1.74 -17.47 -1.38
C LEU A 307 -2.45 -18.28 -2.47
N PHE A 308 -1.71 -18.71 -3.52
CA PHE A 308 -2.27 -19.39 -4.68
C PHE A 308 -1.61 -20.74 -4.96
N ALA A 309 -0.37 -20.98 -4.49
CA ALA A 309 0.27 -22.28 -4.60
C ALA A 309 -0.34 -23.27 -3.60
N GLU A 310 -0.62 -24.50 -4.04
CA GLU A 310 -1.08 -25.63 -3.23
C GLU A 310 0.04 -26.22 -2.37
#